data_fc7dc72bea9ee50e9f20a8c7c468d368
#
_entry.id   fc7dc72bea9ee50e9f20a8c7c468d368
#
_cell.length_a   1.000
_cell.length_b   1.000
_cell.length_c   1.000
_cell.angle_alpha   90.00
_cell.angle_beta   90.00
_cell.angle_gamma   90.00
#
_symmetry.space_group_name_H-M   'P 1'
#
loop_
_entity.id
_entity.type
_entity.pdbx_description
1 polymer ?
#
loop_
_entity_poly.entity_id
_entity_poly.type
_entity_poly.pdbx_seq_one_letter_code
_entity_poly.pdbx_strand_id
1 'polypeptide(L)'
;NSISYFILIYFFLLNASYMILFFIAYFGILKYKKNLRMNDYMTVYHSKLTPPISLIVPAYNEEAAIITNLKAFLNEFDYPEYEVIVVNDGSVDKTLQLILDEFKCHPYDYPVRPLIKTSPIKNIYRSSLDKKLIVVDKINGKGKADANNAGINVARYPYFGCIDADT
;
A
#
# COMPACT_ATOMS: atom_id res chain seq x y z
N ASN A 1 -46.16 33.28 -24.29
CA ASN A 1 -46.20 32.36 -23.16
C ASN A 1 -45.03 32.64 -22.20
N SER A 2 -45.29 33.41 -21.14
CA SER A 2 -44.28 33.82 -20.12
C SER A 2 -43.57 32.64 -19.48
N ILE A 3 -44.27 31.51 -19.28
CA ILE A 3 -43.70 30.27 -18.70
C ILE A 3 -42.60 29.68 -19.59
N SER A 4 -42.81 29.66 -20.91
CA SER A 4 -41.80 29.11 -21.86
C SER A 4 -40.51 29.95 -21.86
N TYR A 5 -40.63 31.28 -21.75
CA TYR A 5 -39.45 32.15 -21.64
C TYR A 5 -38.73 31.96 -20.32
N PHE A 6 -39.45 31.76 -19.20
CA PHE A 6 -38.85 31.47 -17.91
C PHE A 6 -38.05 30.16 -17.92
N ILE A 7 -38.61 29.08 -18.47
CA ILE A 7 -37.94 27.79 -18.63
C ILE A 7 -36.69 27.93 -19.48
N LEU A 8 -36.78 28.67 -20.60
CA LEU A 8 -35.65 28.85 -21.50
C LEU A 8 -34.49 29.62 -20.83
N ILE A 9 -34.81 30.68 -20.12
CA ILE A 9 -33.82 31.46 -19.35
C ILE A 9 -33.19 30.61 -18.26
N TYR A 10 -33.97 29.82 -17.54
CA TYR A 10 -33.50 28.95 -16.50
C TYR A 10 -32.45 27.93 -17.06
N PHE A 11 -32.78 27.22 -18.15
CA PHE A 11 -31.88 26.28 -18.77
C PHE A 11 -30.63 26.96 -19.37
N PHE A 12 -30.78 28.15 -19.92
CA PHE A 12 -29.65 28.93 -20.42
C PHE A 12 -28.67 29.27 -19.28
N LEU A 13 -29.17 29.80 -18.16
CA LEU A 13 -28.34 30.14 -16.99
C LEU A 13 -27.68 28.90 -16.39
N LEU A 14 -28.42 27.78 -16.30
CA LEU A 14 -27.90 26.53 -15.80
C LEU A 14 -26.72 26.01 -16.67
N ASN A 15 -26.89 25.99 -18.00
CA ASN A 15 -25.84 25.57 -18.90
C ASN A 15 -24.65 26.54 -18.89
N ALA A 16 -24.90 27.84 -18.81
CA ALA A 16 -23.85 28.84 -18.69
C ALA A 16 -23.00 28.64 -17.42
N SER A 17 -23.65 28.33 -16.29
CA SER A 17 -22.94 28.03 -15.03
C SER A 17 -22.05 26.78 -15.14
N TYR A 18 -22.52 25.72 -15.76
CA TYR A 18 -21.71 24.53 -16.00
C TYR A 18 -20.52 24.81 -16.94
N MET A 19 -20.72 25.63 -17.96
CA MET A 19 -19.64 26.03 -18.85
C MET A 19 -18.54 26.81 -18.12
N ILE A 20 -18.94 27.73 -17.23
CA ILE A 20 -18.00 28.49 -16.38
C ILE A 20 -17.21 27.51 -15.46
N LEU A 21 -17.89 26.60 -14.79
CA LEU A 21 -17.23 25.60 -13.94
C LEU A 21 -16.26 24.71 -14.72
N PHE A 22 -16.63 24.32 -15.95
CA PHE A 22 -15.76 23.56 -16.81
C PHE A 22 -14.45 24.31 -17.12
N PHE A 23 -14.54 25.61 -17.46
CA PHE A 23 -13.35 26.41 -17.73
C PHE A 23 -12.49 26.58 -16.47
N ILE A 24 -13.09 26.82 -15.31
CA ILE A 24 -12.34 26.90 -14.04
C ILE A 24 -11.59 25.60 -13.77
N ALA A 25 -12.25 24.45 -13.90
CA ALA A 25 -11.63 23.14 -13.74
C ALA A 25 -10.52 22.90 -14.75
N TYR A 26 -10.75 23.24 -16.01
CA TYR A 26 -9.75 23.10 -17.07
C TYR A 26 -8.47 23.89 -16.77
N PHE A 27 -8.58 25.16 -16.44
CA PHE A 27 -7.40 25.96 -16.05
C PHE A 27 -6.75 25.49 -14.75
N GLY A 28 -7.54 24.98 -13.81
CA GLY A 28 -7.02 24.35 -12.59
C GLY A 28 -6.14 23.13 -12.90
N ILE A 29 -6.61 22.27 -13.80
CA ILE A 29 -5.84 21.07 -14.23
C ILE A 29 -4.57 21.48 -14.98
N LEU A 30 -4.64 22.47 -15.87
CA LEU A 30 -3.44 22.97 -16.59
C LEU A 30 -2.39 23.51 -15.63
N LYS A 31 -2.80 24.31 -14.63
CA LYS A 31 -1.91 24.84 -13.60
C LYS A 31 -1.30 23.70 -12.76
N TYR A 32 -2.10 22.73 -12.37
CA TYR A 32 -1.64 21.56 -11.63
C TYR A 32 -0.59 20.75 -12.41
N LYS A 33 -0.86 20.44 -13.70
CA LYS A 33 0.11 19.78 -14.59
C LYS A 33 1.42 20.55 -14.73
N LYS A 34 1.34 21.88 -14.83
CA LYS A 34 2.53 22.72 -14.90
C LYS A 34 3.36 22.63 -13.61
N ASN A 35 2.71 22.68 -12.46
CA ASN A 35 3.38 22.57 -11.16
C ASN A 35 4.04 21.19 -10.98
N LEU A 36 3.37 20.11 -11.40
CA LEU A 36 3.95 18.74 -11.38
C LEU A 36 5.21 18.65 -12.27
N ARG A 37 5.22 19.30 -13.43
CA ARG A 37 6.39 19.31 -14.33
C ARG A 37 7.57 20.15 -13.80
N MET A 38 7.29 21.18 -13.02
CA MET A 38 8.33 22.08 -12.49
C MET A 38 8.99 21.54 -11.23
N ASN A 39 8.30 20.69 -10.49
CA ASN A 39 8.89 19.97 -9.37
C ASN A 39 9.45 18.66 -9.91
N ASP A 40 10.77 18.55 -9.96
CA ASP A 40 11.45 17.32 -10.33
C ASP A 40 11.35 16.30 -9.17
N TYR A 41 10.11 15.86 -8.90
CA TYR A 41 9.83 14.89 -7.85
C TYR A 41 10.63 13.61 -8.04
N MET A 42 10.92 13.23 -9.29
CA MET A 42 11.68 12.03 -9.59
C MET A 42 13.12 12.14 -9.14
N THR A 43 13.75 13.30 -9.29
CA THR A 43 15.12 13.52 -8.79
C THR A 43 15.18 13.46 -7.27
N VAL A 44 14.19 14.03 -6.57
CA VAL A 44 14.10 13.96 -5.11
C VAL A 44 13.74 12.55 -4.67
N TYR A 45 12.81 11.92 -5.35
CA TYR A 45 12.30 10.57 -5.06
C TYR A 45 13.40 9.50 -5.11
N HIS A 46 14.27 9.54 -6.12
CA HIS A 46 15.42 8.64 -6.23
C HIS A 46 16.68 9.15 -5.51
N SER A 47 16.56 10.21 -4.73
CA SER A 47 17.70 10.72 -3.96
C SER A 47 17.96 9.89 -2.69
N LYS A 48 19.19 9.96 -2.18
CA LYS A 48 19.55 9.38 -0.88
C LYS A 48 18.81 10.02 0.31
N LEU A 49 18.08 11.12 0.06
CA LEU A 49 17.29 11.82 1.07
C LEU A 49 15.90 11.23 1.24
N THR A 50 15.47 10.36 0.31
CA THR A 50 14.17 9.69 0.42
C THR A 50 14.21 8.69 1.58
N PRO A 51 13.35 8.87 2.60
CA PRO A 51 13.38 8.01 3.77
C PRO A 51 12.95 6.58 3.41
N PRO A 52 13.61 5.56 3.95
CA PRO A 52 13.23 4.18 3.71
C PRO A 52 11.89 3.84 4.37
N ILE A 53 11.16 2.88 3.79
CA ILE A 53 9.83 2.49 4.26
C ILE A 53 9.69 0.96 4.42
N SER A 54 8.80 0.57 5.35
CA SER A 54 8.37 -0.82 5.53
C SER A 54 6.96 -1.00 4.99
N LEU A 55 6.78 -1.86 3.99
CA LEU A 55 5.47 -2.24 3.47
C LEU A 55 4.94 -3.43 4.26
N ILE A 56 3.80 -3.27 4.91
CA ILE A 56 3.17 -4.31 5.72
C ILE A 56 2.00 -4.89 4.92
N VAL A 57 2.05 -6.20 4.70
CA VAL A 57 1.06 -6.94 3.92
C VAL A 57 0.42 -8.00 4.82
N PRO A 58 -0.71 -7.69 5.47
CA PRO A 58 -1.45 -8.67 6.23
C PRO A 58 -2.08 -9.72 5.30
N ALA A 59 -1.92 -11.00 5.61
CA ALA A 59 -2.43 -12.11 4.83
C ALA A 59 -3.18 -13.10 5.73
N TYR A 60 -4.40 -13.46 5.34
CA TYR A 60 -5.22 -14.49 6.00
C TYR A 60 -6.02 -15.26 4.96
N ASN A 61 -5.64 -16.52 4.72
CA ASN A 61 -6.26 -17.40 3.71
C ASN A 61 -6.25 -16.81 2.28
N GLU A 62 -5.07 -16.37 1.84
CA GLU A 62 -4.85 -15.73 0.53
C GLU A 62 -4.05 -16.62 -0.43
N GLU A 63 -4.16 -17.95 -0.33
CA GLU A 63 -3.37 -18.89 -1.12
C GLU A 63 -3.46 -18.67 -2.64
N ALA A 64 -4.58 -18.14 -3.13
CA ALA A 64 -4.81 -17.94 -4.57
C ALA A 64 -4.03 -16.75 -5.15
N ALA A 65 -3.81 -15.68 -4.40
CA ALA A 65 -3.27 -14.42 -4.91
C ALA A 65 -1.92 -14.02 -4.31
N ILE A 66 -1.59 -14.50 -3.12
CA ILE A 66 -0.47 -14.00 -2.33
C ILE A 66 0.87 -14.01 -3.09
N ILE A 67 1.19 -15.06 -3.84
CA ILE A 67 2.46 -15.18 -4.54
C ILE A 67 2.57 -14.15 -5.67
N THR A 68 1.50 -13.98 -6.44
CA THR A 68 1.47 -13.00 -7.55
C THR A 68 1.66 -11.59 -7.01
N ASN A 69 0.95 -11.24 -5.95
CA ASN A 69 0.98 -9.90 -5.36
C ASN A 69 2.32 -9.62 -4.68
N LEU A 70 2.92 -10.60 -3.99
CA LEU A 70 4.26 -10.43 -3.43
C LEU A 70 5.32 -10.23 -4.49
N LYS A 71 5.24 -10.94 -5.63
CA LYS A 71 6.16 -10.72 -6.76
C LYS A 71 6.02 -9.31 -7.32
N ALA A 72 4.81 -8.77 -7.42
CA ALA A 72 4.58 -7.39 -7.84
C ALA A 72 5.20 -6.40 -6.83
N PHE A 73 4.96 -6.56 -5.53
CA PHE A 73 5.55 -5.69 -4.51
C PHE A 73 7.08 -5.73 -4.47
N LEU A 74 7.69 -6.87 -4.76
CA LEU A 74 9.15 -7.02 -4.75
C LEU A 74 9.83 -6.51 -6.04
N ASN A 75 9.17 -6.65 -7.20
CA ASN A 75 9.77 -6.36 -8.51
C ASN A 75 9.28 -5.06 -9.16
N GLU A 76 8.03 -4.65 -8.90
CA GLU A 76 7.40 -3.54 -9.61
C GLU A 76 7.29 -2.28 -8.76
N PHE A 77 7.48 -2.40 -7.44
CA PHE A 77 7.41 -1.26 -6.55
C PHE A 77 8.66 -0.39 -6.71
N ASP A 78 8.50 0.74 -7.41
CA ASP A 78 9.55 1.70 -7.67
C ASP A 78 9.77 2.62 -6.47
N TYR A 79 10.53 2.13 -5.47
CA TYR A 79 10.94 2.91 -4.30
C TYR A 79 12.42 2.64 -3.97
N PRO A 80 13.23 3.68 -3.64
CA PRO A 80 14.68 3.54 -3.49
C PRO A 80 15.13 2.52 -2.44
N GLU A 81 14.53 2.57 -1.26
CA GLU A 81 14.87 1.67 -0.16
C GLU A 81 13.62 1.27 0.62
N TYR A 82 13.29 -0.01 0.58
CA TYR A 82 12.12 -0.55 1.27
C TYR A 82 12.31 -2.00 1.68
N GLU A 83 11.46 -2.45 2.59
CA GLU A 83 11.27 -3.87 2.93
C GLU A 83 9.79 -4.23 2.82
N VAL A 84 9.51 -5.50 2.60
CA VAL A 84 8.16 -6.07 2.55
C VAL A 84 8.00 -7.04 3.71
N ILE A 85 7.06 -6.76 4.60
CA ILE A 85 6.76 -7.57 5.77
C ILE A 85 5.39 -8.21 5.57
N VAL A 86 5.38 -9.48 5.21
CA VAL A 86 4.14 -10.25 5.13
C VAL A 86 3.79 -10.79 6.49
N VAL A 87 2.59 -10.53 6.94
CA VAL A 87 2.09 -11.01 8.23
C VAL A 87 1.02 -12.05 8.00
N ASN A 88 1.40 -13.33 8.15
CA ASN A 88 0.44 -14.43 8.17
C ASN A 88 -0.32 -14.43 9.50
N ASP A 89 -1.59 -14.01 9.48
CA ASP A 89 -2.46 -13.92 10.66
C ASP A 89 -3.13 -15.27 10.98
N GLY A 90 -2.31 -16.32 11.06
CA GLY A 90 -2.78 -17.66 11.41
C GLY A 90 -3.67 -18.28 10.33
N SER A 91 -3.30 -18.18 9.05
CA SER A 91 -3.99 -18.85 7.96
C SER A 91 -4.11 -20.35 8.20
N VAL A 92 -5.23 -20.92 7.78
CA VAL A 92 -5.51 -22.37 7.89
C VAL A 92 -5.37 -23.08 6.56
N ASP A 93 -5.21 -22.33 5.46
CA ASP A 93 -4.92 -22.79 4.12
C ASP A 93 -3.39 -22.90 3.85
N LYS A 94 -2.99 -22.99 2.60
CA LYS A 94 -1.59 -23.10 2.20
C LYS A 94 -0.84 -21.76 2.08
N THR A 95 -1.45 -20.64 2.48
CA THR A 95 -0.86 -19.30 2.32
C THR A 95 0.58 -19.25 2.83
N LEU A 96 0.82 -19.60 4.09
CA LEU A 96 2.16 -19.56 4.68
C LEU A 96 3.13 -20.49 3.96
N GLN A 97 2.71 -21.75 3.69
CA GLN A 97 3.56 -22.74 3.06
C GLN A 97 4.00 -22.28 1.66
N LEU A 98 3.08 -21.76 0.87
CA LEU A 98 3.37 -21.25 -0.48
C LEU A 98 4.41 -20.11 -0.45
N ILE A 99 4.29 -19.19 0.50
CA ILE A 99 5.26 -18.09 0.65
C ILE A 99 6.65 -18.64 1.01
N LEU A 100 6.72 -19.55 1.99
CA LEU A 100 7.98 -20.11 2.46
C LEU A 100 8.69 -20.89 1.35
N ASP A 101 7.97 -21.68 0.58
CA ASP A 101 8.51 -22.52 -0.50
C ASP A 101 8.95 -21.67 -1.70
N GLU A 102 8.09 -20.73 -2.17
CA GLU A 102 8.37 -19.90 -3.34
C GLU A 102 9.59 -18.99 -3.13
N PHE A 103 9.66 -18.33 -1.97
CA PHE A 103 10.73 -17.38 -1.66
C PHE A 103 11.88 -17.99 -0.87
N LYS A 104 11.90 -19.32 -0.70
CA LYS A 104 12.93 -20.07 0.04
C LYS A 104 13.24 -19.43 1.39
N CYS A 105 12.19 -19.21 2.16
CA CYS A 105 12.30 -18.57 3.45
C CYS A 105 12.84 -19.56 4.50
N HIS A 106 13.67 -19.06 5.41
CA HIS A 106 14.22 -19.82 6.53
C HIS A 106 13.98 -19.07 7.83
N PRO A 107 13.86 -19.77 8.96
CA PRO A 107 13.71 -19.13 10.27
C PRO A 107 14.85 -18.15 10.52
N TYR A 108 14.50 -16.98 11.03
CA TYR A 108 15.44 -15.89 11.25
C TYR A 108 15.16 -15.21 12.59
N ASP A 109 16.19 -15.13 13.42
CA ASP A 109 16.10 -14.41 14.69
C ASP A 109 16.09 -12.90 14.43
N TYR A 110 14.90 -12.34 14.40
CA TYR A 110 14.66 -10.95 14.05
C TYR A 110 14.26 -10.14 15.28
N PRO A 111 14.86 -8.98 15.53
CA PRO A 111 14.53 -8.15 16.68
C PRO A 111 13.10 -7.60 16.54
N VAL A 112 12.21 -8.02 17.42
CA VAL A 112 10.85 -7.50 17.51
C VAL A 112 10.82 -6.37 18.53
N ARG A 113 10.27 -5.23 18.16
CA ARG A 113 10.04 -4.09 19.06
C ARG A 113 8.59 -4.14 19.55
N PRO A 114 8.28 -4.49 20.79
CA PRO A 114 6.89 -4.60 21.26
C PRO A 114 6.28 -3.21 21.52
N LEU A 115 6.17 -2.38 20.46
CA LEU A 115 5.63 -1.02 20.54
C LEU A 115 4.11 -1.02 20.70
N ILE A 116 3.45 -1.96 20.05
CA ILE A 116 1.99 -2.05 20.01
C ILE A 116 1.58 -3.47 20.42
N LYS A 117 0.52 -3.56 21.23
CA LYS A 117 -0.02 -4.86 21.64
C LYS A 117 -0.57 -5.63 20.44
N THR A 118 -0.20 -6.90 20.32
CA THR A 118 -0.63 -7.81 19.26
C THR A 118 -0.69 -9.25 19.80
N SER A 119 -1.38 -10.14 19.08
CA SER A 119 -1.36 -11.56 19.34
C SER A 119 0.06 -12.12 19.15
N PRO A 120 0.44 -13.21 19.84
CA PRO A 120 1.81 -13.72 19.82
C PRO A 120 2.32 -14.06 18.43
N ILE A 121 3.54 -13.63 18.14
CA ILE A 121 4.31 -14.07 16.98
C ILE A 121 4.88 -15.45 17.29
N LYS A 122 4.69 -16.41 16.38
CA LYS A 122 5.22 -17.77 16.48
C LYS A 122 6.63 -17.85 15.94
N ASN A 123 6.81 -17.38 14.70
CA ASN A 123 8.08 -17.42 13.98
C ASN A 123 8.22 -16.21 13.07
N ILE A 124 9.47 -15.86 12.79
CA ILE A 124 9.82 -14.91 11.73
C ILE A 124 10.76 -15.62 10.75
N TYR A 125 10.53 -15.40 9.48
CA TYR A 125 11.33 -15.98 8.41
C TYR A 125 11.87 -14.88 7.51
N ARG A 126 13.01 -15.15 6.89
CA ARG A 126 13.60 -14.27 5.90
C ARG A 126 13.84 -15.04 4.61
N SER A 127 13.55 -14.40 3.48
CA SER A 127 13.80 -14.97 2.17
C SER A 127 15.29 -15.04 1.87
N SER A 128 15.71 -16.15 1.26
CA SER A 128 17.06 -16.31 0.69
C SER A 128 17.16 -15.71 -0.72
N LEU A 129 16.03 -15.56 -1.42
CA LEU A 129 15.98 -15.05 -2.79
C LEU A 129 15.92 -13.52 -2.83
N ASP A 130 15.16 -12.91 -1.93
CA ASP A 130 15.08 -11.45 -1.82
C ASP A 130 15.18 -11.02 -0.35
N LYS A 131 16.28 -10.32 -0.04
CA LYS A 131 16.57 -9.85 1.33
C LYS A 131 15.58 -8.82 1.85
N LYS A 132 14.76 -8.24 0.98
CA LYS A 132 13.71 -7.28 1.35
C LYS A 132 12.51 -7.98 2.00
N LEU A 133 12.28 -9.28 1.72
CA LEU A 133 11.11 -10.01 2.18
C LEU A 133 11.32 -10.62 3.56
N ILE A 134 10.44 -10.26 4.48
CA ILE A 134 10.32 -10.82 5.82
C ILE A 134 8.91 -11.38 5.96
N VAL A 135 8.79 -12.57 6.53
CA VAL A 135 7.51 -13.25 6.77
C VAL A 135 7.33 -13.45 8.26
N VAL A 136 6.23 -12.96 8.79
CA VAL A 136 5.84 -13.07 10.21
C VAL A 136 4.69 -14.04 10.31
N ASP A 137 4.89 -15.17 10.97
CA ASP A 137 3.81 -16.11 11.32
C ASP A 137 3.35 -15.85 12.75
N LYS A 138 2.05 -15.59 12.93
CA LYS A 138 1.48 -15.27 14.24
C LYS A 138 0.18 -16.04 14.50
N ILE A 139 -0.23 -16.04 15.76
CA ILE A 139 -1.56 -16.52 16.15
C ILE A 139 -2.60 -15.52 15.63
N ASN A 140 -3.70 -16.02 15.05
CA ASN A 140 -4.78 -15.18 14.55
C ASN A 140 -5.32 -14.22 15.62
N GLY A 141 -5.25 -12.93 15.33
CA GLY A 141 -5.68 -11.87 16.23
C GLY A 141 -7.14 -11.44 16.03
N LYS A 142 -7.87 -12.14 15.15
CA LYS A 142 -9.27 -11.85 14.77
C LYS A 142 -9.47 -10.47 14.16
N GLY A 143 -8.46 -9.99 13.41
CA GLY A 143 -8.61 -8.76 12.66
C GLY A 143 -7.33 -8.25 12.02
N LYS A 144 -7.47 -7.62 10.85
CA LYS A 144 -6.40 -7.02 10.06
C LYS A 144 -5.55 -6.02 10.86
N ALA A 145 -6.16 -5.29 11.80
CA ALA A 145 -5.45 -4.32 12.63
C ALA A 145 -4.38 -5.00 13.50
N ASP A 146 -4.65 -6.18 14.05
CA ASP A 146 -3.69 -6.92 14.86
C ASP A 146 -2.52 -7.45 14.00
N ALA A 147 -2.79 -7.87 12.77
CA ALA A 147 -1.75 -8.25 11.81
C ALA A 147 -0.87 -7.05 11.43
N ASN A 148 -1.46 -5.90 11.14
CA ASN A 148 -0.71 -4.67 10.88
C ASN A 148 0.16 -4.27 12.08
N ASN A 149 -0.37 -4.34 13.31
CA ASN A 149 0.39 -4.05 14.52
C ASN A 149 1.60 -4.97 14.69
N ALA A 150 1.45 -6.27 14.35
CA ALA A 150 2.58 -7.19 14.37
C ALA A 150 3.64 -6.79 13.33
N GLY A 151 3.23 -6.39 12.13
CA GLY A 151 4.14 -5.87 11.11
C GLY A 151 4.88 -4.61 11.57
N ILE A 152 4.19 -3.66 12.21
CA ILE A 152 4.80 -2.44 12.77
C ILE A 152 5.86 -2.79 13.83
N ASN A 153 5.58 -3.78 14.70
CA ASN A 153 6.53 -4.21 15.72
C ASN A 153 7.81 -4.86 15.13
N VAL A 154 7.73 -5.37 13.91
CA VAL A 154 8.84 -5.99 13.18
C VAL A 154 9.52 -4.97 12.25
N ALA A 155 8.84 -3.91 11.83
CA ALA A 155 9.34 -2.92 10.90
C ALA A 155 10.68 -2.31 11.34
N ARG A 156 11.65 -2.30 10.43
CA ARG A 156 12.98 -1.70 10.66
C ARG A 156 12.98 -0.21 10.42
N TYR A 157 12.22 0.24 9.43
CA TYR A 157 12.22 1.61 8.98
C TYR A 157 11.23 2.50 9.76
N PRO A 158 11.45 3.83 9.80
CA PRO A 158 10.64 4.75 10.59
C PRO A 158 9.26 5.03 9.98
N TYR A 159 9.12 4.78 8.68
CA TYR A 159 7.86 4.94 7.98
C TYR A 159 7.33 3.59 7.52
N PHE A 160 6.03 3.42 7.55
CA PHE A 160 5.39 2.19 7.06
C PHE A 160 4.14 2.50 6.23
N GLY A 161 3.83 1.60 5.32
CA GLY A 161 2.59 1.56 4.57
C GLY A 161 1.93 0.20 4.75
N CYS A 162 0.60 0.18 4.90
CA CYS A 162 -0.17 -1.07 4.95
C CYS A 162 -0.87 -1.25 3.60
N ILE A 163 -0.66 -2.40 2.97
CA ILE A 163 -1.22 -2.75 1.65
C ILE A 163 -1.95 -4.07 1.80
N ASP A 164 -3.12 -4.20 1.18
CA ASP A 164 -3.88 -5.44 1.21
C ASP A 164 -3.24 -6.52 0.34
N ALA A 165 -3.30 -7.76 0.81
CA ALA A 165 -2.73 -8.89 0.09
C ALA A 165 -3.50 -9.25 -1.20
N ASP A 166 -4.73 -8.75 -1.34
CA ASP A 166 -5.66 -8.99 -2.45
C ASP A 166 -5.77 -7.81 -3.45
N THR A 167 -4.87 -6.83 -3.35
CA THR A 167 -4.88 -5.60 -4.20
C THR A 167 -4.16 -5.82 -5.52
#